data_e04f0cb2a970030b63d17e863d921195
#
_entry.id   e04f0cb2a970030b63d17e863d921195
#
_cell.length_a   1.000
_cell.length_b   1.000
_cell.length_c   1.000
_cell.angle_alpha   90.00
_cell.angle_beta   90.00
_cell.angle_gamma   90.00
#
_symmetry.space_group_name_H-M   'P 1'
#
loop_
_entity.id
_entity.type
_entity.pdbx_description
1 polymer ?
#
loop_
_entity_poly.entity_id
_entity_poly.type
_entity_poly.pdbx_seq_one_letter_code
_entity_poly.pdbx_strand_id
1 'polypeptide(L)'
;MVNISPPPDSPAGLPDWLASFTNWEKQLPLDRGRREWGPLRCRKLLDRAGLSTDSCKVIQVAGSKGKGSTVLWLEALLSIRGCKTAALTSPHLISLEERIRICRNPVPFEKLLPGLQRLYPALLAGQAAGDPLPTFFDLWTALFIEIALSEKIPYLLLEVGLGGPLDSTTAIPHDVGILTTIDLEHTALLGDTCEEIAAEKSKIARDGKPLFIASGETSAVSAEIATSRGAIPEICERDPRIPEEVSAIQSTNASLALRALDHLWPESPLTSEETTLAWNQLELQGRLEVIPGPPELLLDGAHTPASIRAFVDEFSRYRDRFNRQQGFTGSNLKSGALLLGMLRDKKPEETLSELKRLNPLPQICTLGIPVPRGMDGEAIAEALVPVTAGSGITPVVAGSPEEGIDWLRKMAAIGEPIAATGSMYLAGMVRQAWLPASQA
;
A
#
# COMPACT_ATOMS: atom_id res chain seq x y z
N MET A 1 33.15 -12.27 7.16
CA MET A 1 32.48 -11.47 6.10
C MET A 1 31.35 -12.31 5.55
N VAL A 2 30.13 -11.81 5.49
CA VAL A 2 29.01 -12.51 4.83
C VAL A 2 29.28 -12.47 3.34
N ASN A 3 29.45 -13.64 2.72
CA ASN A 3 29.71 -13.71 1.26
C ASN A 3 28.39 -13.56 0.53
N ILE A 4 28.20 -12.47 -0.22
CA ILE A 4 26.99 -12.27 -1.05
C ILE A 4 27.13 -13.20 -2.26
N SER A 5 26.26 -14.20 -2.38
CA SER A 5 26.18 -15.07 -3.55
C SER A 5 25.66 -14.31 -4.77
N PRO A 6 25.97 -14.75 -5.99
CA PRO A 6 25.37 -14.15 -7.19
C PRO A 6 23.85 -14.26 -7.18
N PRO A 7 23.13 -13.34 -7.86
CA PRO A 7 21.70 -13.45 -8.06
C PRO A 7 21.31 -14.80 -8.69
N PRO A 8 20.14 -15.35 -8.36
CA PRO A 8 19.69 -16.65 -8.88
C PRO A 8 19.36 -16.57 -10.37
N ASP A 9 19.44 -17.70 -11.05
CA ASP A 9 19.11 -17.81 -12.50
C ASP A 9 17.62 -18.08 -12.75
N SER A 10 16.81 -18.22 -11.70
CA SER A 10 15.38 -18.54 -11.82
C SER A 10 14.53 -17.79 -10.80
N PRO A 11 13.22 -17.57 -11.09
CA PRO A 11 12.28 -16.95 -10.15
C PRO A 11 12.21 -17.68 -8.80
N ALA A 12 12.26 -18.99 -8.82
CA ALA A 12 12.16 -19.83 -7.62
C ALA A 12 13.29 -19.58 -6.61
N GLY A 13 14.48 -19.20 -7.06
CA GLY A 13 15.63 -18.90 -6.20
C GLY A 13 15.64 -17.47 -5.63
N LEU A 14 14.80 -16.57 -6.16
CA LEU A 14 14.81 -15.17 -5.79
C LEU A 14 14.42 -14.93 -4.32
N PRO A 15 13.36 -15.55 -3.77
CA PRO A 15 13.00 -15.39 -2.36
C PRO A 15 14.11 -15.79 -1.39
N ASP A 16 14.78 -16.92 -1.65
CA ASP A 16 15.87 -17.42 -0.79
C ASP A 16 17.09 -16.53 -0.89
N TRP A 17 17.44 -16.05 -2.08
CA TRP A 17 18.53 -15.10 -2.26
C TRP A 17 18.26 -13.78 -1.54
N LEU A 18 17.06 -13.23 -1.66
CA LEU A 18 16.62 -12.03 -0.96
C LEU A 18 16.54 -12.22 0.57
N ALA A 19 16.26 -13.43 1.04
CA ALA A 19 16.26 -13.74 2.47
C ALA A 19 17.66 -13.65 3.10
N SER A 20 18.73 -13.66 2.30
CA SER A 20 20.09 -13.40 2.77
C SER A 20 20.35 -11.94 3.21
N PHE A 21 19.47 -11.01 2.77
CA PHE A 21 19.51 -9.60 3.16
C PHE A 21 18.57 -9.34 4.34
N THR A 22 18.98 -8.47 5.27
CA THR A 22 18.12 -8.08 6.40
C THR A 22 16.81 -7.49 5.88
N ASN A 23 15.67 -8.06 6.31
CA ASN A 23 14.35 -7.58 5.93
C ASN A 23 13.60 -7.04 7.15
N TRP A 24 13.50 -5.71 7.25
CA TRP A 24 12.83 -5.03 8.35
C TRP A 24 11.30 -5.03 8.25
N GLU A 25 10.72 -5.43 7.14
CA GLU A 25 9.27 -5.66 7.04
C GLU A 25 8.87 -6.94 7.79
N LYS A 26 9.78 -7.94 7.85
CA LYS A 26 9.56 -9.18 8.59
C LYS A 26 9.95 -9.07 10.06
N GLN A 27 11.00 -8.31 10.36
CA GLN A 27 11.55 -8.16 11.71
C GLN A 27 12.00 -6.72 11.92
N LEU A 28 11.16 -5.93 12.61
CA LEU A 28 11.44 -4.51 12.88
C LEU A 28 12.74 -4.36 13.70
N PRO A 29 13.64 -3.45 13.31
CA PRO A 29 14.83 -3.15 14.09
C PRO A 29 14.41 -2.44 15.38
N LEU A 30 14.79 -2.99 16.52
CA LEU A 30 14.60 -2.34 17.82
C LEU A 30 15.66 -1.23 18.06
N ASP A 31 16.73 -1.24 17.27
CA ASP A 31 17.84 -0.28 17.37
C ASP A 31 17.67 0.85 16.34
N ARG A 32 17.42 2.07 16.85
CA ARG A 32 17.28 3.28 16.05
C ARG A 32 18.54 3.58 15.23
N GLY A 33 19.73 3.35 15.77
CA GLY A 33 21.00 3.59 15.10
C GLY A 33 21.18 2.79 13.80
N ARG A 34 20.68 1.55 13.74
CA ARG A 34 20.71 0.75 12.50
C ARG A 34 19.83 1.32 11.39
N ARG A 35 18.76 2.05 11.74
CA ARG A 35 17.86 2.70 10.77
C ARG A 35 18.49 3.95 10.16
N GLU A 36 19.30 4.71 10.92
CA GLU A 36 19.97 5.93 10.45
C GLU A 36 20.87 5.68 9.23
N TRP A 37 21.27 4.44 9.01
CA TRP A 37 22.09 4.02 7.86
C TRP A 37 21.28 3.71 6.60
N GLY A 38 19.94 3.69 6.62
CA GLY A 38 19.09 3.33 5.47
C GLY A 38 19.38 4.17 4.23
N PRO A 39 19.19 5.49 4.26
CA PRO A 39 19.47 6.34 3.09
C PRO A 39 20.96 6.30 2.69
N LEU A 40 21.90 6.20 3.65
CA LEU A 40 23.32 6.13 3.37
C LEU A 40 23.69 4.83 2.65
N ARG A 41 23.17 3.67 3.09
CA ARG A 41 23.41 2.37 2.43
C ARG A 41 22.91 2.38 1.00
N CYS A 42 21.66 2.84 0.81
CA CYS A 42 21.04 2.93 -0.51
C CYS A 42 21.83 3.89 -1.42
N ARG A 43 22.20 5.09 -0.91
CA ARG A 43 23.01 6.07 -1.66
C ARG A 43 24.34 5.48 -2.09
N LYS A 44 25.08 4.85 -1.18
CA LYS A 44 26.37 4.21 -1.51
C LYS A 44 26.24 3.14 -2.59
N LEU A 45 25.16 2.34 -2.55
CA LEU A 45 24.90 1.34 -3.59
C LEU A 45 24.64 1.99 -4.94
N LEU A 46 23.77 3.03 -4.99
CA LEU A 46 23.48 3.79 -6.20
C LEU A 46 24.75 4.45 -6.78
N ASP A 47 25.56 5.09 -5.95
CA ASP A 47 26.80 5.77 -6.36
C ASP A 47 27.81 4.77 -6.94
N ARG A 48 27.96 3.58 -6.33
CA ARG A 48 28.84 2.52 -6.82
C ARG A 48 28.34 1.90 -8.13
N ALA A 49 27.01 1.84 -8.30
CA ALA A 49 26.40 1.38 -9.55
C ALA A 49 26.38 2.47 -10.65
N GLY A 50 26.81 3.70 -10.33
CA GLY A 50 26.80 4.82 -11.27
C GLY A 50 25.40 5.30 -11.63
N LEU A 51 24.41 5.11 -10.74
CA LEU A 51 23.00 5.44 -10.99
C LEU A 51 22.68 6.84 -10.47
N SER A 52 22.29 7.74 -11.39
CA SER A 52 21.76 9.09 -11.08
C SER A 52 20.36 9.26 -11.63
N THR A 53 19.50 9.95 -10.87
CA THR A 53 18.12 10.28 -11.25
C THR A 53 17.96 11.73 -11.77
N ASP A 54 19.05 12.43 -12.05
CA ASP A 54 19.04 13.84 -12.45
C ASP A 54 18.24 14.13 -13.73
N SER A 55 18.08 13.14 -14.60
CA SER A 55 17.27 13.23 -15.81
C SER A 55 15.79 12.89 -15.60
N CYS A 56 15.40 12.51 -14.40
CA CYS A 56 14.03 12.08 -14.08
C CYS A 56 13.30 13.12 -13.22
N LYS A 57 11.97 13.12 -13.29
CA LYS A 57 11.10 13.76 -12.32
C LYS A 57 10.72 12.76 -11.23
N VAL A 58 11.03 13.08 -10.00
CA VAL A 58 10.85 12.19 -8.87
C VAL A 58 9.75 12.73 -7.95
N ILE A 59 8.73 11.91 -7.69
CA ILE A 59 7.67 12.19 -6.71
C ILE A 59 7.80 11.16 -5.58
N GLN A 60 7.97 11.63 -4.36
CA GLN A 60 8.07 10.77 -3.16
C GLN A 60 6.81 10.88 -2.31
N VAL A 61 6.22 9.74 -1.94
CA VAL A 61 4.96 9.66 -1.20
C VAL A 61 5.19 9.00 0.16
N ALA A 62 5.02 9.78 1.23
CA ALA A 62 5.02 9.31 2.62
C ALA A 62 3.63 9.43 3.24
N GLY A 63 3.44 8.88 4.44
CA GLY A 63 2.19 8.91 5.20
C GLY A 63 1.95 7.59 5.90
N SER A 64 0.86 7.49 6.65
CA SER A 64 0.44 6.24 7.27
C SER A 64 -0.47 5.44 6.34
N LYS A 65 -1.51 6.07 5.82
CA LYS A 65 -2.50 5.44 4.94
C LYS A 65 -2.55 6.15 3.59
N GLY A 66 -2.80 5.40 2.52
CA GLY A 66 -3.00 5.97 1.19
C GLY A 66 -1.75 6.12 0.33
N LYS A 67 -0.54 5.86 0.83
CA LYS A 67 0.71 5.98 0.05
C LYS A 67 0.65 5.26 -1.30
N GLY A 68 0.49 3.94 -1.28
CA GLY A 68 0.41 3.13 -2.50
C GLY A 68 -0.75 3.55 -3.40
N SER A 69 -1.93 3.88 -2.84
CA SER A 69 -3.05 4.38 -3.63
C SER A 69 -2.73 5.72 -4.32
N THR A 70 -2.04 6.63 -3.64
CA THR A 70 -1.58 7.91 -4.24
C THR A 70 -0.58 7.67 -5.37
N VAL A 71 0.35 6.71 -5.19
CA VAL A 71 1.27 6.30 -6.27
C VAL A 71 0.51 5.76 -7.48
N LEU A 72 -0.51 4.91 -7.26
CA LEU A 72 -1.34 4.37 -8.35
C LEU A 72 -2.18 5.44 -9.03
N TRP A 73 -2.69 6.44 -8.29
CA TRP A 73 -3.34 7.63 -8.87
C TRP A 73 -2.38 8.42 -9.76
N LEU A 74 -1.16 8.67 -9.29
CA LEU A 74 -0.11 9.33 -10.09
C LEU A 74 0.19 8.55 -11.38
N GLU A 75 0.35 7.21 -11.30
CA GLU A 75 0.55 6.37 -12.48
C GLU A 75 -0.62 6.50 -13.47
N ALA A 76 -1.86 6.44 -12.99
CA ALA A 76 -3.05 6.53 -13.83
C ALA A 76 -3.14 7.90 -14.51
N LEU A 77 -3.01 9.00 -13.76
CA LEU A 77 -3.06 10.37 -14.28
C LEU A 77 -1.95 10.65 -15.30
N LEU A 78 -0.71 10.23 -15.01
CA LEU A 78 0.43 10.37 -15.93
C LEU A 78 0.20 9.56 -17.22
N SER A 79 -0.38 8.36 -17.11
CA SER A 79 -0.66 7.49 -18.26
C SER A 79 -1.72 8.08 -19.21
N ILE A 80 -2.71 8.82 -18.71
CA ILE A 80 -3.71 9.51 -19.55
C ILE A 80 -3.04 10.47 -20.53
N ARG A 81 -1.93 11.07 -20.15
CA ARG A 81 -1.12 11.96 -21.01
C ARG A 81 0.02 11.25 -21.73
N GLY A 82 0.02 9.92 -21.77
CA GLY A 82 1.03 9.11 -22.46
C GLY A 82 2.42 9.17 -21.81
N CYS A 83 2.54 9.65 -20.56
CA CYS A 83 3.81 9.68 -19.85
C CYS A 83 4.19 8.27 -19.35
N LYS A 84 5.45 7.89 -19.60
CA LYS A 84 6.02 6.65 -19.05
C LYS A 84 6.38 6.86 -17.59
N THR A 85 5.99 5.90 -16.74
CA THR A 85 6.20 5.92 -15.29
C THR A 85 6.94 4.69 -14.82
N ALA A 86 7.75 4.84 -13.78
CA ALA A 86 8.18 3.74 -12.93
C ALA A 86 7.68 4.02 -11.50
N ALA A 87 7.12 3.01 -10.85
CA ALA A 87 6.64 3.11 -9.49
C ALA A 87 7.25 2.04 -8.59
N LEU A 88 7.71 2.46 -7.41
CA LEU A 88 8.12 1.58 -6.31
C LEU A 88 7.01 1.59 -5.27
N THR A 89 6.43 0.43 -4.97
CA THR A 89 5.34 0.25 -4.00
C THR A 89 5.65 -0.82 -2.96
N SER A 90 5.02 -0.74 -1.79
CA SER A 90 5.15 -1.74 -0.72
C SER A 90 3.96 -1.74 0.25
N PRO A 91 3.63 -2.91 0.86
CA PRO A 91 4.09 -4.24 0.47
C PRO A 91 3.43 -4.72 -0.84
N HIS A 92 3.87 -5.85 -1.38
CA HIS A 92 3.14 -6.56 -2.45
C HIS A 92 1.91 -7.28 -1.89
N LEU A 93 0.94 -7.56 -2.73
CA LEU A 93 -0.27 -8.29 -2.37
C LEU A 93 -0.09 -9.81 -2.59
N ILE A 94 0.42 -10.21 -3.76
CA ILE A 94 0.61 -11.60 -4.17
C ILE A 94 2.08 -11.89 -4.45
N SER A 95 2.74 -11.10 -5.31
CA SER A 95 4.09 -11.38 -5.79
C SER A 95 5.06 -10.21 -5.61
N LEU A 96 6.36 -10.52 -5.52
CA LEU A 96 7.43 -9.51 -5.37
C LEU A 96 7.49 -8.53 -6.55
N GLU A 97 7.13 -8.99 -7.73
CA GLU A 97 7.13 -8.22 -8.98
C GLU A 97 6.23 -6.98 -8.90
N GLU A 98 5.15 -7.03 -8.10
CA GLU A 98 4.24 -5.89 -7.90
C GLU A 98 4.93 -4.65 -7.32
N ARG A 99 6.07 -4.84 -6.62
CA ARG A 99 6.77 -3.75 -5.96
C ARG A 99 7.48 -2.79 -6.90
N ILE A 100 7.80 -3.25 -8.11
CA ILE A 100 8.37 -2.42 -9.18
C ILE A 100 7.42 -2.50 -10.37
N ARG A 101 6.93 -1.34 -10.77
CA ARG A 101 5.97 -1.21 -11.87
C ARG A 101 6.56 -0.32 -12.95
N ILE A 102 6.39 -0.69 -14.21
CA ILE A 102 6.73 0.14 -15.36
C ILE A 102 5.46 0.34 -16.18
N CYS A 103 5.07 1.60 -16.40
CA CYS A 103 3.85 1.95 -17.13
C CYS A 103 2.64 1.16 -16.63
N ARG A 104 2.44 1.15 -15.31
CA ARG A 104 1.33 0.50 -14.57
C ARG A 104 1.38 -1.03 -14.49
N ASN A 105 2.37 -1.69 -15.09
CA ASN A 105 2.50 -3.14 -15.06
C ASN A 105 3.61 -3.57 -14.11
N PRO A 106 3.41 -4.63 -13.29
CA PRO A 106 4.47 -5.25 -12.52
C PRO A 106 5.63 -5.66 -13.44
N VAL A 107 6.85 -5.50 -12.94
CA VAL A 107 8.06 -5.88 -13.70
C VAL A 107 8.30 -7.37 -13.56
N PRO A 108 8.23 -8.15 -14.64
CA PRO A 108 8.41 -9.59 -14.57
C PRO A 108 9.86 -9.96 -14.21
N PHE A 109 10.05 -11.19 -13.70
CA PHE A 109 11.35 -11.68 -13.25
C PHE A 109 12.43 -11.56 -14.34
N GLU A 110 12.08 -11.79 -15.59
CA GLU A 110 12.97 -11.70 -16.74
C GLU A 110 13.60 -10.31 -16.92
N LYS A 111 12.98 -9.28 -16.37
CA LYS A 111 13.51 -7.91 -16.30
C LYS A 111 14.18 -7.60 -14.95
N LEU A 112 13.72 -8.21 -13.84
CA LEU A 112 14.34 -8.05 -12.52
C LEU A 112 15.75 -8.66 -12.51
N LEU A 113 15.91 -9.85 -13.05
CA LEU A 113 17.19 -10.57 -13.01
C LEU A 113 18.34 -9.80 -13.68
N PRO A 114 18.23 -9.28 -14.92
CA PRO A 114 19.28 -8.45 -15.51
C PRO A 114 19.63 -7.23 -14.67
N GLY A 115 18.64 -6.58 -14.04
CA GLY A 115 18.87 -5.46 -13.12
C GLY A 115 19.70 -5.87 -11.89
N LEU A 116 19.36 -6.99 -11.27
CA LEU A 116 20.13 -7.55 -10.14
C LEU A 116 21.57 -7.92 -10.57
N GLN A 117 21.74 -8.49 -11.75
CA GLN A 117 23.06 -8.82 -12.30
C GLN A 117 23.92 -7.57 -12.53
N ARG A 118 23.32 -6.45 -12.99
CA ARG A 118 24.03 -5.17 -13.14
C ARG A 118 24.39 -4.53 -11.79
N LEU A 119 23.57 -4.70 -10.75
CA LEU A 119 23.86 -4.21 -9.40
C LEU A 119 24.88 -5.07 -8.66
N TYR A 120 25.02 -6.34 -9.00
CA TYR A 120 25.86 -7.28 -8.25
C TYR A 120 27.34 -6.86 -8.14
N PRO A 121 28.02 -6.36 -9.19
CA PRO A 121 29.39 -5.82 -9.05
C PRO A 121 29.48 -4.67 -8.04
N ALA A 122 28.48 -3.79 -7.97
CA ALA A 122 28.44 -2.69 -7.00
C ALA A 122 28.26 -3.21 -5.56
N LEU A 123 27.47 -4.26 -5.36
CA LEU A 123 27.33 -4.94 -4.06
C LEU A 123 28.66 -5.52 -3.59
N LEU A 124 29.37 -6.22 -4.46
CA LEU A 124 30.69 -6.81 -4.16
C LEU A 124 31.74 -5.73 -3.87
N ALA A 125 31.76 -4.65 -4.66
CA ALA A 125 32.66 -3.52 -4.45
C ALA A 125 32.38 -2.81 -3.11
N GLY A 126 31.11 -2.64 -2.74
CA GLY A 126 30.71 -2.11 -1.45
C GLY A 126 31.17 -2.98 -0.29
N GLN A 127 30.97 -4.28 -0.40
CA GLN A 127 31.44 -5.25 0.61
C GLN A 127 32.95 -5.23 0.76
N ALA A 128 33.69 -5.20 -0.34
CA ALA A 128 35.17 -5.11 -0.31
C ALA A 128 35.68 -3.81 0.31
N ALA A 129 34.94 -2.71 0.14
CA ALA A 129 35.26 -1.40 0.73
C ALA A 129 34.82 -1.26 2.21
N GLY A 130 34.17 -2.27 2.79
CA GLY A 130 33.65 -2.23 4.15
C GLY A 130 32.40 -1.38 4.32
N ASP A 131 31.64 -1.12 3.24
CA ASP A 131 30.35 -0.46 3.35
C ASP A 131 29.36 -1.33 4.12
N PRO A 132 28.41 -0.73 4.84
CA PRO A 132 27.32 -1.48 5.45
C PRO A 132 26.53 -2.24 4.39
N LEU A 133 26.26 -3.52 4.64
CA LEU A 133 25.45 -4.34 3.73
C LEU A 133 24.05 -3.71 3.55
N PRO A 134 23.54 -3.62 2.31
CA PRO A 134 22.19 -3.16 2.06
C PRO A 134 21.18 -4.11 2.70
N THR A 135 20.05 -3.57 3.10
CA THR A 135 18.88 -4.37 3.47
C THR A 135 18.14 -4.81 2.21
N PHE A 136 17.16 -5.69 2.37
CA PHE A 136 16.22 -6.04 1.30
C PHE A 136 15.64 -4.80 0.62
N PHE A 137 15.18 -3.81 1.40
CA PHE A 137 14.53 -2.63 0.84
C PHE A 137 15.52 -1.65 0.18
N ASP A 138 16.75 -1.53 0.72
CA ASP A 138 17.84 -0.76 0.07
C ASP A 138 18.15 -1.34 -1.32
N LEU A 139 18.28 -2.69 -1.41
CA LEU A 139 18.54 -3.38 -2.66
C LEU A 139 17.38 -3.22 -3.65
N TRP A 140 16.13 -3.35 -3.16
CA TRP A 140 14.94 -3.24 -3.99
C TRP A 140 14.76 -1.82 -4.53
N THR A 141 15.08 -0.81 -3.73
CA THR A 141 15.08 0.60 -4.16
C THR A 141 16.16 0.85 -5.24
N ALA A 142 17.37 0.30 -5.06
CA ALA A 142 18.41 0.43 -6.07
C ALA A 142 18.05 -0.30 -7.38
N LEU A 143 17.45 -1.49 -7.28
CA LEU A 143 16.95 -2.26 -8.43
C LEU A 143 15.86 -1.48 -9.19
N PHE A 144 14.95 -0.84 -8.48
CA PHE A 144 13.95 0.04 -9.08
C PHE A 144 14.59 1.15 -9.91
N ILE A 145 15.58 1.88 -9.36
CA ILE A 145 16.28 2.94 -10.09
C ILE A 145 17.02 2.39 -11.31
N GLU A 146 17.69 1.25 -11.13
CA GLU A 146 18.44 0.60 -12.22
C GLU A 146 17.51 0.27 -13.40
N ILE A 147 16.36 -0.37 -13.13
CA ILE A 147 15.38 -0.74 -14.17
C ILE A 147 14.78 0.52 -14.81
N ALA A 148 14.37 1.50 -14.00
CA ALA A 148 13.78 2.73 -14.51
C ALA A 148 14.71 3.49 -15.45
N LEU A 149 16.00 3.59 -15.11
CA LEU A 149 17.01 4.25 -15.96
C LEU A 149 17.30 3.44 -17.22
N SER A 150 17.39 2.11 -17.12
CA SER A 150 17.62 1.25 -18.30
C SER A 150 16.46 1.31 -19.31
N GLU A 151 15.23 1.45 -18.82
CA GLU A 151 14.01 1.64 -19.63
C GLU A 151 13.76 3.11 -20.04
N LYS A 152 14.66 4.04 -19.63
CA LYS A 152 14.59 5.49 -19.91
C LYS A 152 13.25 6.10 -19.46
N ILE A 153 12.84 5.80 -18.24
CA ILE A 153 11.58 6.30 -17.67
C ILE A 153 11.78 7.73 -17.11
N PRO A 154 10.95 8.71 -17.54
CA PRO A 154 11.10 10.08 -17.10
C PRO A 154 10.46 10.41 -15.75
N TYR A 155 9.45 9.63 -15.28
CA TYR A 155 8.73 9.87 -14.03
C TYR A 155 8.92 8.71 -13.07
N LEU A 156 9.53 8.99 -11.91
CA LEU A 156 9.76 8.02 -10.84
C LEU A 156 8.85 8.33 -9.65
N LEU A 157 8.05 7.35 -9.26
CA LEU A 157 7.08 7.42 -8.18
C LEU A 157 7.53 6.54 -7.04
N LEU A 158 7.87 7.11 -5.88
CA LEU A 158 8.49 6.40 -4.77
C LEU A 158 7.55 6.35 -3.58
N GLU A 159 7.05 5.17 -3.23
CA GLU A 159 6.39 4.94 -1.96
C GLU A 159 7.43 4.75 -0.86
N VAL A 160 7.37 5.57 0.21
CA VAL A 160 8.16 5.37 1.43
C VAL A 160 7.71 4.09 2.12
N GLY A 161 8.62 3.17 2.36
CA GLY A 161 8.31 1.89 3.00
C GLY A 161 8.00 2.05 4.50
N LEU A 162 8.86 2.73 5.25
CA LEU A 162 8.72 2.88 6.70
C LEU A 162 9.24 4.23 7.21
N GLY A 163 8.36 4.96 7.90
CA GLY A 163 8.72 6.24 8.53
C GLY A 163 8.81 7.36 7.51
N GLY A 164 9.98 7.97 7.35
CA GLY A 164 10.23 9.10 6.47
C GLY A 164 11.73 9.24 6.17
N PRO A 165 12.49 10.07 6.92
CA PRO A 165 13.87 10.45 6.57
C PRO A 165 14.88 9.29 6.61
N LEU A 166 14.57 8.20 7.32
CA LEU A 166 15.44 7.03 7.45
C LEU A 166 15.10 5.90 6.48
N ASP A 167 14.13 6.13 5.58
CA ASP A 167 13.75 5.19 4.54
C ASP A 167 14.75 5.21 3.37
N SER A 168 14.97 4.05 2.76
CA SER A 168 15.88 3.90 1.60
C SER A 168 15.55 4.85 0.45
N THR A 169 14.24 5.09 0.21
CA THR A 169 13.76 5.98 -0.86
C THR A 169 14.22 7.43 -0.67
N THR A 170 14.52 7.85 0.58
CA THR A 170 15.02 9.21 0.88
C THR A 170 16.44 9.45 0.37
N ALA A 171 17.17 8.38 0.03
CA ALA A 171 18.46 8.48 -0.68
C ALA A 171 18.30 9.13 -2.06
N ILE A 172 17.11 9.10 -2.65
CA ILE A 172 16.82 9.62 -3.98
C ILE A 172 16.25 11.04 -3.85
N PRO A 173 16.89 12.07 -4.44
CA PRO A 173 16.35 13.41 -4.44
C PRO A 173 15.00 13.46 -5.17
N HIS A 174 13.97 13.99 -4.53
CA HIS A 174 12.68 14.20 -5.17
C HIS A 174 12.45 15.66 -5.57
N ASP A 175 11.66 15.87 -6.63
CA ASP A 175 11.18 17.18 -7.07
C ASP A 175 9.92 17.59 -6.31
N VAL A 176 9.09 16.61 -5.94
CA VAL A 176 7.81 16.80 -5.25
C VAL A 176 7.68 15.77 -4.11
N GLY A 177 7.38 16.25 -2.92
CA GLY A 177 6.99 15.43 -1.79
C GLY A 177 5.47 15.40 -1.60
N ILE A 178 4.94 14.27 -1.17
CA ILE A 178 3.53 14.10 -0.80
C ILE A 178 3.47 13.45 0.59
N LEU A 179 2.65 14.01 1.47
CA LEU A 179 2.32 13.42 2.77
C LEU A 179 0.84 13.08 2.81
N THR A 180 0.53 11.79 2.75
CA THR A 180 -0.83 11.27 2.83
C THR A 180 -1.36 11.27 4.27
N THR A 181 -2.55 10.73 4.51
CA THR A 181 -3.18 10.68 5.83
C THR A 181 -2.26 10.03 6.87
N ILE A 182 -2.18 10.67 8.04
CA ILE A 182 -1.47 10.18 9.23
C ILE A 182 -2.44 9.41 10.12
N ASP A 183 -1.97 8.30 10.68
CA ASP A 183 -2.69 7.45 11.61
C ASP A 183 -1.69 6.75 12.54
N LEU A 184 -2.14 6.21 13.65
CA LEU A 184 -1.32 5.42 14.55
C LEU A 184 -0.82 4.15 13.85
N GLU A 185 0.48 4.11 13.60
CA GLU A 185 1.16 2.94 13.05
C GLU A 185 2.62 2.92 13.51
N HIS A 186 3.20 1.72 13.63
CA HIS A 186 4.60 1.57 14.02
C HIS A 186 5.00 2.40 15.25
N THR A 187 4.12 2.50 16.24
CA THR A 187 4.27 3.38 17.41
C THR A 187 5.59 3.15 18.15
N ALA A 188 6.03 1.89 18.27
CA ALA A 188 7.33 1.55 18.87
C ALA A 188 8.55 2.23 18.19
N LEU A 189 8.39 2.80 16.98
CA LEU A 189 9.47 3.37 16.18
C LEU A 189 9.27 4.84 15.80
N LEU A 190 8.01 5.27 15.61
CA LEU A 190 7.68 6.57 15.02
C LEU A 190 7.11 7.56 16.05
N GLY A 191 6.65 7.07 17.20
CA GLY A 191 6.03 7.87 18.26
C GLY A 191 4.66 7.32 18.67
N ASP A 192 4.19 7.71 19.83
CA ASP A 192 2.96 7.20 20.44
C ASP A 192 1.71 8.00 20.07
N THR A 193 1.89 9.16 19.41
CA THR A 193 0.81 10.05 18.97
C THR A 193 0.84 10.29 17.47
N CYS A 194 -0.30 10.71 16.90
CA CYS A 194 -0.38 11.08 15.49
C CYS A 194 0.50 12.28 15.16
N GLU A 195 0.69 13.21 16.09
CA GLU A 195 1.54 14.39 15.94
C GLU A 195 3.02 14.00 15.85
N GLU A 196 3.49 13.07 16.68
CA GLU A 196 4.86 12.55 16.63
C GLU A 196 5.13 11.81 15.32
N ILE A 197 4.18 10.97 14.89
CA ILE A 197 4.25 10.25 13.62
C ILE A 197 4.25 11.22 12.44
N ALA A 198 3.39 12.26 12.49
CA ALA A 198 3.36 13.32 11.48
C ALA A 198 4.68 14.07 11.41
N ALA A 199 5.23 14.46 12.56
CA ALA A 199 6.52 15.13 12.64
C ALA A 199 7.65 14.28 12.05
N GLU A 200 7.68 12.95 12.32
CA GLU A 200 8.70 12.06 11.77
C GLU A 200 8.56 11.91 10.24
N LYS A 201 7.33 11.69 9.75
CA LYS A 201 7.08 11.48 8.31
C LYS A 201 7.29 12.75 7.48
N SER A 202 6.95 13.91 8.03
CA SER A 202 7.14 15.22 7.37
C SER A 202 8.61 15.55 7.13
N LYS A 203 9.54 14.88 7.80
CA LYS A 203 10.99 15.06 7.57
C LYS A 203 11.48 14.56 6.21
N ILE A 204 10.61 13.98 5.36
CA ILE A 204 10.93 13.81 3.92
C ILE A 204 11.07 15.15 3.22
N ALA A 205 10.47 16.21 3.75
CA ALA A 205 10.52 17.57 3.21
C ALA A 205 11.96 17.99 2.84
N ARG A 206 12.13 18.60 1.67
CA ARG A 206 13.42 19.06 1.13
C ARG A 206 13.40 20.56 0.89
N ASP A 207 14.54 21.20 1.13
CA ASP A 207 14.75 22.63 0.92
C ASP A 207 14.38 23.05 -0.50
N GLY A 208 13.56 24.11 -0.62
CA GLY A 208 13.08 24.66 -1.89
C GLY A 208 12.10 23.76 -2.66
N LYS A 209 11.68 22.59 -2.13
CA LYS A 209 10.76 21.69 -2.82
C LYS A 209 9.36 21.74 -2.20
N PRO A 210 8.28 21.53 -2.99
CA PRO A 210 6.92 21.44 -2.47
C PRO A 210 6.73 20.17 -1.66
N LEU A 211 5.91 20.28 -0.61
CA LEU A 211 5.33 19.15 0.11
C LEU A 211 3.81 19.31 0.16
N PHE A 212 3.08 18.50 -0.60
CA PHE A 212 1.62 18.44 -0.58
C PHE A 212 1.16 17.55 0.57
N ILE A 213 0.32 18.08 1.46
CA ILE A 213 -0.07 17.47 2.74
C ILE A 213 -1.57 17.23 2.73
N ALA A 214 -2.00 16.00 3.04
CA ALA A 214 -3.41 15.71 3.22
C ALA A 214 -3.99 16.57 4.36
N SER A 215 -5.15 17.21 4.10
CA SER A 215 -5.91 17.92 5.13
C SER A 215 -6.33 16.95 6.25
N GLY A 216 -6.22 17.39 7.49
CA GLY A 216 -6.56 16.61 8.69
C GLY A 216 -5.95 17.19 9.96
N GLU A 217 -6.16 16.49 11.09
CA GLU A 217 -5.77 16.96 12.43
C GLU A 217 -4.27 17.29 12.55
N THR A 218 -3.40 16.52 11.86
CA THR A 218 -1.94 16.68 11.94
C THR A 218 -1.35 17.54 10.83
N SER A 219 -2.18 18.11 9.95
CA SER A 219 -1.68 18.87 8.78
C SER A 219 -0.88 20.11 9.16
N ALA A 220 -1.28 20.80 10.23
CA ALA A 220 -0.57 21.99 10.73
C ALA A 220 0.84 21.64 11.24
N VAL A 221 0.97 20.58 12.06
CA VAL A 221 2.27 20.08 12.55
C VAL A 221 3.15 19.67 11.37
N SER A 222 2.59 18.98 10.39
CA SER A 222 3.30 18.55 9.18
C SER A 222 3.84 19.75 8.38
N ALA A 223 3.02 20.79 8.23
CA ALA A 223 3.41 22.02 7.51
C ALA A 223 4.52 22.79 8.28
N GLU A 224 4.43 22.87 9.61
CA GLU A 224 5.47 23.50 10.44
C GLU A 224 6.83 22.79 10.28
N ILE A 225 6.85 21.47 10.38
CA ILE A 225 8.07 20.66 10.19
C ILE A 225 8.62 20.84 8.77
N ALA A 226 7.76 20.81 7.75
CA ALA A 226 8.18 21.03 6.36
C ALA A 226 8.83 22.41 6.17
N THR A 227 8.20 23.46 6.71
CA THR A 227 8.73 24.83 6.68
C THR A 227 10.08 24.94 7.39
N SER A 228 10.22 24.32 8.56
CA SER A 228 11.49 24.32 9.32
C SER A 228 12.65 23.67 8.55
N ARG A 229 12.32 22.83 7.55
CA ARG A 229 13.29 22.18 6.65
C ARG A 229 13.49 22.94 5.33
N GLY A 230 12.92 24.14 5.20
CA GLY A 230 13.01 24.96 3.99
C GLY A 230 12.09 24.51 2.85
N ALA A 231 11.22 23.53 3.04
CA ALA A 231 10.27 23.11 2.03
C ALA A 231 9.09 24.10 1.91
N ILE A 232 8.32 23.97 0.85
CA ILE A 232 7.12 24.78 0.57
C ILE A 232 5.89 23.88 0.82
N PRO A 233 5.30 23.86 2.05
CA PRO A 233 4.15 23.04 2.34
C PRO A 233 2.86 23.62 1.76
N GLU A 234 1.98 22.74 1.27
CA GLU A 234 0.62 23.07 0.87
C GLU A 234 -0.34 22.00 1.46
N ILE A 235 -1.34 22.44 2.24
CA ILE A 235 -2.39 21.57 2.76
C ILE A 235 -3.46 21.45 1.68
N CYS A 236 -3.74 20.22 1.25
CA CYS A 236 -4.62 19.90 0.13
C CYS A 236 -5.99 19.44 0.64
N GLU A 237 -7.02 20.19 0.28
CA GLU A 237 -8.42 19.80 0.42
C GLU A 237 -8.88 18.95 -0.76
N ARG A 238 -10.14 18.43 -0.69
CA ARG A 238 -10.73 17.67 -1.80
C ARG A 238 -10.74 18.52 -3.08
N ASP A 239 -10.17 17.98 -4.14
CA ASP A 239 -10.17 18.63 -5.45
C ASP A 239 -11.54 18.46 -6.15
N PRO A 240 -12.14 19.53 -6.68
CA PRO A 240 -13.46 19.47 -7.32
C PRO A 240 -13.48 18.68 -8.63
N ARG A 241 -12.34 18.41 -9.24
CA ARG A 241 -12.22 17.58 -10.46
C ARG A 241 -12.47 16.10 -10.23
N ILE A 242 -12.48 15.66 -8.97
CA ILE A 242 -12.65 14.25 -8.61
C ILE A 242 -14.14 13.90 -8.65
N PRO A 243 -14.53 12.81 -9.35
CA PRO A 243 -15.91 12.35 -9.41
C PRO A 243 -16.52 12.11 -8.01
N GLU A 244 -17.83 12.36 -7.86
CA GLU A 244 -18.53 12.25 -6.57
C GLU A 244 -18.60 10.80 -6.04
N GLU A 245 -18.61 9.83 -6.93
CA GLU A 245 -18.61 8.40 -6.58
C GLU A 245 -17.30 7.90 -5.97
N VAL A 246 -16.21 8.66 -6.10
CA VAL A 246 -14.91 8.31 -5.49
C VAL A 246 -15.01 8.43 -3.98
N SER A 247 -14.64 7.36 -3.26
CA SER A 247 -14.68 7.35 -1.79
C SER A 247 -13.85 8.46 -1.18
N ALA A 248 -14.18 8.90 0.04
CA ALA A 248 -13.48 10.00 0.71
C ALA A 248 -11.96 9.78 0.80
N ILE A 249 -11.54 8.54 1.13
CA ILE A 249 -10.12 8.17 1.20
C ILE A 249 -9.45 8.30 -0.16
N GLN A 250 -10.08 7.77 -1.21
CA GLN A 250 -9.51 7.86 -2.55
C GLN A 250 -9.55 9.29 -3.10
N SER A 251 -10.55 10.09 -2.72
CA SER A 251 -10.59 11.52 -3.03
C SER A 251 -9.40 12.27 -2.43
N THR A 252 -9.03 11.99 -1.18
CA THR A 252 -7.82 12.58 -0.57
C THR A 252 -6.57 12.19 -1.35
N ASN A 253 -6.41 10.91 -1.68
CA ASN A 253 -5.24 10.42 -2.43
C ASN A 253 -5.17 11.04 -3.84
N ALA A 254 -6.31 11.14 -4.53
CA ALA A 254 -6.42 11.78 -5.83
C ALA A 254 -6.10 13.28 -5.79
N SER A 255 -6.60 14.00 -4.77
CA SER A 255 -6.32 15.43 -4.60
C SER A 255 -4.84 15.73 -4.49
N LEU A 256 -4.13 14.92 -3.67
CA LEU A 256 -2.68 15.02 -3.53
C LEU A 256 -1.95 14.75 -4.85
N ALA A 257 -2.37 13.72 -5.59
CA ALA A 257 -1.79 13.38 -6.89
C ALA A 257 -2.02 14.49 -7.91
N LEU A 258 -3.24 15.05 -7.99
CA LEU A 258 -3.58 16.17 -8.88
C LEU A 258 -2.75 17.40 -8.57
N ARG A 259 -2.65 17.80 -7.28
CA ARG A 259 -1.84 18.97 -6.89
C ARG A 259 -0.37 18.79 -7.22
N ALA A 260 0.18 17.60 -7.02
CA ALA A 260 1.56 17.29 -7.38
C ALA A 260 1.82 17.42 -8.89
N LEU A 261 0.90 16.94 -9.72
CA LEU A 261 1.02 17.03 -11.18
C LEU A 261 0.73 18.44 -11.70
N ASP A 262 -0.23 19.19 -11.14
CA ASP A 262 -0.45 20.61 -11.47
C ASP A 262 0.80 21.45 -11.19
N HIS A 263 1.52 21.15 -10.08
CA HIS A 263 2.80 21.82 -9.81
C HIS A 263 3.86 21.51 -10.87
N LEU A 264 3.93 20.28 -11.38
CA LEU A 264 4.86 19.90 -12.44
C LEU A 264 4.44 20.45 -13.83
N TRP A 265 3.16 20.70 -14.03
CA TRP A 265 2.56 21.17 -15.30
C TRP A 265 1.68 22.42 -15.10
N PRO A 266 2.22 23.54 -14.60
CA PRO A 266 1.41 24.72 -14.26
C PRO A 266 0.65 25.31 -15.45
N GLU A 267 1.23 25.21 -16.66
CA GLU A 267 0.62 25.73 -17.90
C GLU A 267 -0.45 24.76 -18.49
N SER A 268 -0.54 23.55 -17.98
CA SER A 268 -1.45 22.53 -18.51
C SER A 268 -1.96 21.62 -17.37
N PRO A 269 -2.77 22.15 -16.44
CA PRO A 269 -3.34 21.35 -15.36
C PRO A 269 -4.25 20.25 -15.92
N LEU A 270 -4.42 19.18 -15.13
CA LEU A 270 -5.33 18.08 -15.49
C LEU A 270 -6.79 18.53 -15.45
N THR A 271 -7.61 18.01 -16.36
CA THR A 271 -9.06 18.33 -16.43
C THR A 271 -9.88 17.33 -15.60
N SER A 272 -11.18 17.62 -15.41
CA SER A 272 -12.13 16.70 -14.76
C SER A 272 -12.34 15.43 -15.60
N GLU A 273 -12.35 15.58 -16.94
CA GLU A 273 -12.46 14.44 -17.86
C GLU A 273 -11.26 13.50 -17.76
N GLU A 274 -10.03 14.06 -17.73
CA GLU A 274 -8.80 13.29 -17.56
C GLU A 274 -8.78 12.58 -16.19
N THR A 275 -9.27 13.26 -15.14
CA THR A 275 -9.38 12.70 -13.78
C THR A 275 -10.39 11.54 -13.75
N THR A 276 -11.54 11.69 -14.41
CA THR A 276 -12.54 10.63 -14.53
C THR A 276 -12.01 9.44 -15.33
N LEU A 277 -11.30 9.69 -16.44
CA LEU A 277 -10.65 8.62 -17.20
C LEU A 277 -9.62 7.86 -16.38
N ALA A 278 -8.80 8.58 -15.59
CA ALA A 278 -7.83 7.95 -14.70
C ALA A 278 -8.52 7.08 -13.63
N TRP A 279 -9.61 7.57 -13.03
CA TRP A 279 -10.41 6.80 -12.08
C TRP A 279 -10.94 5.50 -12.68
N ASN A 280 -11.52 5.56 -13.87
CA ASN A 280 -12.08 4.40 -14.55
C ASN A 280 -11.03 3.35 -14.94
N GLN A 281 -9.76 3.74 -15.03
CA GLN A 281 -8.64 2.86 -15.34
C GLN A 281 -7.84 2.44 -14.08
N LEU A 282 -8.18 2.99 -12.91
CA LEU A 282 -7.42 2.77 -11.70
C LEU A 282 -7.70 1.39 -11.12
N GLU A 283 -6.65 0.63 -10.90
CA GLU A 283 -6.69 -0.68 -10.26
C GLU A 283 -6.09 -0.59 -8.85
N LEU A 284 -6.95 -0.63 -7.85
CA LEU A 284 -6.59 -0.55 -6.43
C LEU A 284 -6.61 -1.96 -5.79
N GLN A 285 -5.73 -2.84 -6.24
CA GLN A 285 -5.72 -4.23 -5.80
C GLN A 285 -5.63 -4.34 -4.28
N GLY A 286 -6.63 -5.02 -3.67
CA GLY A 286 -6.75 -5.18 -2.23
C GLY A 286 -6.95 -3.88 -1.43
N ARG A 287 -7.44 -2.80 -2.07
CA ARG A 287 -7.71 -1.49 -1.43
C ARG A 287 -9.09 -0.98 -1.81
N LEU A 288 -10.11 -1.50 -1.12
CA LEU A 288 -11.53 -1.30 -1.44
C LEU A 288 -11.83 -1.72 -2.90
N GLU A 289 -11.16 -2.78 -3.34
CA GLU A 289 -11.27 -3.34 -4.68
C GLU A 289 -12.61 -4.05 -4.84
N VAL A 290 -13.37 -3.69 -5.87
CA VAL A 290 -14.52 -4.47 -6.30
C VAL A 290 -14.07 -5.37 -7.44
N ILE A 291 -13.86 -6.66 -7.15
CA ILE A 291 -13.53 -7.66 -8.17
C ILE A 291 -14.81 -7.97 -8.96
N PRO A 292 -14.83 -7.71 -10.28
CA PRO A 292 -16.01 -7.95 -11.10
C PRO A 292 -16.27 -9.46 -11.25
N GLY A 293 -17.53 -9.81 -11.47
CA GLY A 293 -17.95 -11.18 -11.77
C GLY A 293 -19.39 -11.45 -11.32
N PRO A 294 -19.99 -12.59 -11.68
CA PRO A 294 -21.04 -13.21 -10.92
C PRO A 294 -20.45 -14.30 -10.00
N PRO A 295 -20.28 -14.04 -8.68
CA PRO A 295 -20.63 -12.83 -7.93
C PRO A 295 -19.50 -11.79 -7.86
N GLU A 296 -19.86 -10.49 -7.71
CA GLU A 296 -18.91 -9.45 -7.31
C GLU A 296 -18.39 -9.68 -5.89
N LEU A 297 -17.14 -9.29 -5.63
CA LEU A 297 -16.51 -9.37 -4.31
C LEU A 297 -15.86 -8.04 -3.94
N LEU A 298 -16.20 -7.48 -2.78
CA LEU A 298 -15.44 -6.36 -2.20
C LEU A 298 -14.24 -6.89 -1.42
N LEU A 299 -13.05 -6.48 -1.80
CA LEU A 299 -11.79 -6.94 -1.23
C LEU A 299 -10.97 -5.77 -0.66
N ASP A 300 -10.51 -5.91 0.58
CA ASP A 300 -9.70 -4.90 1.23
C ASP A 300 -8.68 -5.48 2.20
N GLY A 301 -7.50 -4.88 2.28
CA GLY A 301 -6.44 -5.26 3.22
C GLY A 301 -6.46 -4.49 4.54
N ALA A 302 -7.58 -3.87 4.92
CA ALA A 302 -7.72 -3.12 6.16
C ALA A 302 -7.38 -3.97 7.40
N HIS A 303 -6.61 -3.39 8.32
CA HIS A 303 -6.08 -4.12 9.48
C HIS A 303 -5.80 -3.21 10.70
N THR A 304 -6.29 -1.97 10.69
CA THR A 304 -6.23 -1.02 11.82
C THR A 304 -7.63 -0.46 12.08
N PRO A 305 -7.93 0.07 13.27
CA PRO A 305 -9.25 0.62 13.55
C PRO A 305 -9.74 1.62 12.49
N ALA A 306 -8.91 2.58 12.11
CA ALA A 306 -9.28 3.57 11.09
C ALA A 306 -9.51 2.95 9.71
N SER A 307 -8.67 1.96 9.28
CA SER A 307 -8.87 1.31 7.98
C SER A 307 -10.09 0.39 7.97
N ILE A 308 -10.39 -0.33 9.07
CA ILE A 308 -11.64 -1.11 9.18
C ILE A 308 -12.86 -0.19 9.19
N ARG A 309 -12.79 0.98 9.84
CA ARG A 309 -13.85 1.98 9.78
C ARG A 309 -14.16 2.40 8.34
N ALA A 310 -13.14 2.70 7.57
CA ALA A 310 -13.26 3.04 6.16
C ALA A 310 -13.83 1.88 5.32
N PHE A 311 -13.39 0.66 5.58
CA PHE A 311 -13.95 -0.55 4.96
C PHE A 311 -15.44 -0.71 5.32
N VAL A 312 -15.83 -0.51 6.57
CA VAL A 312 -17.23 -0.57 7.04
C VAL A 312 -18.11 0.42 6.29
N ASP A 313 -17.64 1.65 6.11
CA ASP A 313 -18.37 2.68 5.37
C ASP A 313 -18.54 2.28 3.89
N GLU A 314 -17.50 1.73 3.26
CA GLU A 314 -17.57 1.28 1.88
C GLU A 314 -18.37 -0.02 1.71
N PHE A 315 -18.24 -0.99 2.61
CA PHE A 315 -19.06 -2.20 2.59
C PHE A 315 -20.55 -1.89 2.75
N SER A 316 -20.89 -0.89 3.56
CA SER A 316 -22.27 -0.42 3.69
C SER A 316 -22.79 0.13 2.36
N ARG A 317 -22.04 0.98 1.66
CA ARG A 317 -22.39 1.50 0.32
C ARG A 317 -22.49 0.38 -0.71
N TYR A 318 -21.55 -0.56 -0.71
CA TYR A 318 -21.53 -1.71 -1.59
C TYR A 318 -22.79 -2.58 -1.39
N ARG A 319 -23.15 -2.88 -0.15
CA ARG A 319 -24.34 -3.61 0.24
C ARG A 319 -25.62 -2.90 -0.19
N ASP A 320 -25.71 -1.58 0.01
CA ASP A 320 -26.87 -0.79 -0.39
C ASP A 320 -27.03 -0.73 -1.91
N ARG A 321 -25.92 -0.61 -2.65
CA ARG A 321 -25.91 -0.69 -4.12
C ARG A 321 -26.41 -2.06 -4.58
N PHE A 322 -25.87 -3.14 -4.01
CA PHE A 322 -26.29 -4.50 -4.31
C PHE A 322 -27.79 -4.71 -4.07
N ASN A 323 -28.29 -4.33 -2.88
CA ASN A 323 -29.71 -4.48 -2.55
C ASN A 323 -30.61 -3.72 -3.52
N ARG A 324 -30.25 -2.49 -3.88
CA ARG A 324 -30.99 -1.70 -4.90
C ARG A 324 -31.01 -2.37 -6.27
N GLN A 325 -29.87 -2.85 -6.74
CA GLN A 325 -29.75 -3.49 -8.05
C GLN A 325 -30.52 -4.80 -8.14
N GLN A 326 -30.60 -5.55 -7.04
CA GLN A 326 -31.32 -6.81 -6.96
C GLN A 326 -32.81 -6.64 -6.55
N GLY A 327 -33.25 -5.41 -6.24
CA GLY A 327 -34.64 -5.13 -5.86
C GLY A 327 -34.98 -5.58 -4.42
N PHE A 328 -34.00 -5.82 -3.55
CA PHE A 328 -34.26 -6.17 -2.16
C PHE A 328 -34.67 -4.94 -1.36
N THR A 329 -35.77 -5.05 -0.58
CA THR A 329 -36.29 -3.95 0.26
C THR A 329 -36.88 -4.48 1.57
N GLY A 330 -36.97 -3.63 2.58
CA GLY A 330 -37.60 -3.94 3.87
C GLY A 330 -36.97 -5.15 4.56
N SER A 331 -37.77 -6.11 4.96
CA SER A 331 -37.30 -7.34 5.64
C SER A 331 -36.49 -8.29 4.78
N ASN A 332 -36.43 -8.06 3.45
CA ASN A 332 -35.69 -8.89 2.52
C ASN A 332 -34.28 -8.33 2.22
N LEU A 333 -33.89 -7.21 2.85
CA LEU A 333 -32.56 -6.66 2.69
C LEU A 333 -31.48 -7.68 3.09
N LYS A 334 -30.49 -7.83 2.24
CA LYS A 334 -29.33 -8.70 2.49
C LYS A 334 -28.35 -8.02 3.40
N SER A 335 -27.94 -8.69 4.47
CA SER A 335 -26.95 -8.19 5.44
C SER A 335 -25.52 -8.32 4.96
N GLY A 336 -25.29 -9.24 4.05
CA GLY A 336 -24.00 -9.56 3.49
C GLY A 336 -23.24 -10.65 4.25
N ALA A 337 -22.11 -11.03 3.68
CA ALA A 337 -21.19 -12.00 4.27
C ALA A 337 -19.74 -11.51 4.21
N LEU A 338 -18.99 -11.71 5.29
CA LEU A 338 -17.67 -11.17 5.51
C LEU A 338 -16.68 -12.26 5.92
N LEU A 339 -15.60 -12.44 5.14
CA LEU A 339 -14.46 -13.27 5.51
C LEU A 339 -13.39 -12.38 6.18
N LEU A 340 -12.94 -12.79 7.37
CA LEU A 340 -11.96 -12.05 8.19
C LEU A 340 -10.70 -12.87 8.44
N GLY A 341 -9.52 -12.22 8.28
CA GLY A 341 -8.23 -12.82 8.64
C GLY A 341 -7.24 -11.75 9.07
N MET A 342 -6.71 -11.84 10.30
CA MET A 342 -5.95 -10.77 10.95
C MET A 342 -4.56 -11.20 11.40
N LEU A 343 -3.73 -10.18 11.71
CA LEU A 343 -2.43 -10.33 12.33
C LEU A 343 -2.48 -9.95 13.82
N ARG A 344 -1.71 -10.66 14.67
CA ARG A 344 -1.70 -10.49 16.14
C ARG A 344 -1.25 -9.10 16.60
N ASP A 345 -0.36 -8.46 15.84
CA ASP A 345 0.24 -7.16 16.17
C ASP A 345 -0.67 -5.95 15.81
N LYS A 346 -1.92 -6.20 15.37
CA LYS A 346 -2.84 -5.18 14.85
C LYS A 346 -4.00 -4.84 15.79
N LYS A 347 -3.82 -5.04 17.12
CA LYS A 347 -4.84 -4.75 18.14
C LYS A 347 -6.22 -5.29 17.75
N PRO A 348 -6.38 -6.62 17.65
CA PRO A 348 -7.55 -7.24 17.03
C PRO A 348 -8.88 -6.83 17.67
N GLU A 349 -8.98 -6.76 19.00
CA GLU A 349 -10.22 -6.38 19.69
C GLU A 349 -10.65 -4.96 19.35
N GLU A 350 -9.72 -4.00 19.39
CA GLU A 350 -9.97 -2.61 19.05
C GLU A 350 -10.38 -2.49 17.57
N THR A 351 -9.63 -3.17 16.68
CA THR A 351 -9.85 -3.14 15.24
C THR A 351 -11.19 -3.77 14.85
N LEU A 352 -11.53 -4.93 15.40
CA LEU A 352 -12.78 -5.63 15.11
C LEU A 352 -14.00 -4.91 15.73
N SER A 353 -13.82 -4.13 16.80
CA SER A 353 -14.92 -3.36 17.42
C SER A 353 -15.58 -2.38 16.44
N GLU A 354 -14.86 -1.90 15.41
CA GLU A 354 -15.42 -1.02 14.39
C GLU A 354 -16.51 -1.70 13.54
N LEU A 355 -16.53 -3.04 13.47
CA LEU A 355 -17.58 -3.79 12.77
C LEU A 355 -18.98 -3.62 13.43
N LYS A 356 -19.06 -3.18 14.70
CA LYS A 356 -20.35 -2.84 15.35
C LYS A 356 -21.11 -1.73 14.63
N ARG A 357 -20.45 -0.97 13.77
CA ARG A 357 -21.07 0.09 12.96
C ARG A 357 -21.92 -0.48 11.82
N LEU A 358 -21.71 -1.77 11.45
CA LEU A 358 -22.54 -2.45 10.47
C LEU A 358 -23.90 -2.81 11.08
N ASN A 359 -24.96 -2.31 10.47
CA ASN A 359 -26.34 -2.62 10.87
C ASN A 359 -27.19 -2.88 9.63
N PRO A 360 -27.73 -4.10 9.43
CA PRO A 360 -27.48 -5.30 10.23
C PRO A 360 -26.04 -5.80 10.09
N LEU A 361 -25.57 -6.55 11.10
CA LEU A 361 -24.26 -7.20 11.06
C LEU A 361 -24.30 -8.33 9.99
N PRO A 362 -23.25 -8.48 9.13
CA PRO A 362 -23.20 -9.55 8.14
C PRO A 362 -22.96 -10.92 8.77
N GLN A 363 -23.20 -11.99 8.02
CA GLN A 363 -22.65 -13.31 8.36
C GLN A 363 -21.11 -13.23 8.35
N ILE A 364 -20.45 -13.86 9.32
CA ILE A 364 -18.99 -13.76 9.48
C ILE A 364 -18.36 -15.14 9.41
N CYS A 365 -17.29 -15.25 8.61
CA CYS A 365 -16.36 -16.38 8.64
C CYS A 365 -14.98 -15.85 9.02
N THR A 366 -14.27 -16.58 9.90
CA THR A 366 -12.89 -16.26 10.30
C THR A 366 -11.94 -17.29 9.71
N LEU A 367 -10.75 -16.83 9.29
CA LEU A 367 -9.72 -17.66 8.68
C LEU A 367 -8.36 -17.36 9.31
N GLY A 368 -7.64 -18.39 9.70
CA GLY A 368 -6.26 -18.27 10.16
C GLY A 368 -5.33 -17.83 9.03
N ILE A 369 -4.43 -16.87 9.33
CA ILE A 369 -3.44 -16.39 8.35
C ILE A 369 -2.14 -17.18 8.53
N PRO A 370 -1.67 -17.95 7.51
CA PRO A 370 -0.55 -18.88 7.63
C PRO A 370 0.82 -18.14 7.55
N VAL A 371 1.03 -17.17 8.43
CA VAL A 371 2.30 -16.46 8.60
C VAL A 371 2.64 -16.35 10.09
N PRO A 372 3.91 -16.18 10.49
CA PRO A 372 4.30 -16.19 11.92
C PRO A 372 3.55 -15.19 12.80
N ARG A 373 3.10 -14.06 12.23
CA ARG A 373 2.30 -13.03 12.92
C ARG A 373 0.79 -13.22 12.73
N GLY A 374 0.36 -14.25 12.00
CA GLY A 374 -1.05 -14.53 11.76
C GLY A 374 -1.80 -14.91 13.03
N MET A 375 -3.04 -14.51 13.14
CA MET A 375 -3.98 -15.05 14.12
C MET A 375 -4.62 -16.32 13.60
N ASP A 376 -4.95 -17.24 14.50
CA ASP A 376 -5.77 -18.40 14.19
C ASP A 376 -7.24 -17.98 14.04
N GLY A 377 -8.01 -18.71 13.24
CA GLY A 377 -9.42 -18.40 12.99
C GLY A 377 -10.26 -18.39 14.27
N GLU A 378 -10.00 -19.32 15.18
CA GLU A 378 -10.66 -19.41 16.50
C GLU A 378 -10.38 -18.16 17.34
N ALA A 379 -9.12 -17.70 17.39
CA ALA A 379 -8.76 -16.50 18.15
C ALA A 379 -9.43 -15.23 17.58
N ILE A 380 -9.62 -15.14 16.26
CA ILE A 380 -10.38 -14.06 15.63
C ILE A 380 -11.86 -14.17 16.01
N ALA A 381 -12.44 -15.38 15.98
CA ALA A 381 -13.84 -15.60 16.37
C ALA A 381 -14.08 -15.25 17.85
N GLU A 382 -13.13 -15.55 18.74
CA GLU A 382 -13.17 -15.18 20.16
C GLU A 382 -13.14 -13.65 20.33
N ALA A 383 -12.25 -12.94 19.61
CA ALA A 383 -12.18 -11.49 19.64
C ALA A 383 -13.45 -10.81 19.07
N LEU A 384 -14.26 -11.51 18.27
CA LEU A 384 -15.54 -11.04 17.74
C LEU A 384 -16.72 -11.20 18.73
N VAL A 385 -16.58 -11.95 19.82
CA VAL A 385 -17.69 -12.16 20.78
C VAL A 385 -18.36 -10.86 21.24
N PRO A 386 -17.61 -9.78 21.61
CA PRO A 386 -18.22 -8.51 21.96
C PRO A 386 -18.92 -7.79 20.79
N VAL A 387 -18.56 -8.11 19.55
CA VAL A 387 -19.14 -7.53 18.33
C VAL A 387 -20.46 -8.23 17.99
N THR A 388 -20.50 -9.55 18.10
CA THR A 388 -21.64 -10.39 17.73
C THR A 388 -22.68 -10.54 18.84
N ALA A 389 -22.37 -10.06 20.06
CA ALA A 389 -23.28 -10.13 21.21
C ALA A 389 -24.66 -9.52 20.88
N GLY A 390 -25.73 -10.33 21.03
CA GLY A 390 -27.11 -9.89 20.79
C GLY A 390 -27.53 -9.79 19.30
N SER A 391 -26.61 -10.05 18.36
CA SER A 391 -26.92 -10.00 16.91
C SER A 391 -27.54 -11.30 16.37
N GLY A 392 -27.43 -12.39 17.10
CA GLY A 392 -27.78 -13.75 16.59
C GLY A 392 -26.76 -14.32 15.61
N ILE A 393 -25.63 -13.65 15.36
CA ILE A 393 -24.55 -14.12 14.48
C ILE A 393 -23.55 -14.92 15.30
N THR A 394 -23.24 -16.13 14.84
CA THR A 394 -22.13 -16.96 15.35
C THR A 394 -21.10 -17.07 14.22
N PRO A 395 -19.85 -16.58 14.42
CA PRO A 395 -18.83 -16.71 13.40
C PRO A 395 -18.54 -18.17 13.06
N VAL A 396 -18.43 -18.46 11.76
CA VAL A 396 -17.94 -19.76 11.27
C VAL A 396 -16.41 -19.68 11.23
N VAL A 397 -15.72 -20.75 11.66
CA VAL A 397 -14.25 -20.83 11.55
C VAL A 397 -13.92 -21.72 10.37
N ALA A 398 -13.16 -21.20 9.41
CA ALA A 398 -12.62 -21.98 8.30
C ALA A 398 -11.27 -22.58 8.69
N GLY A 399 -11.10 -23.88 8.46
CA GLY A 399 -9.88 -24.63 8.75
C GLY A 399 -8.78 -24.43 7.70
N SER A 400 -9.13 -23.92 6.51
CA SER A 400 -8.17 -23.63 5.44
C SER A 400 -8.62 -22.44 4.59
N PRO A 401 -7.69 -21.84 3.81
CA PRO A 401 -8.04 -20.78 2.85
C PRO A 401 -9.12 -21.21 1.85
N GLU A 402 -9.07 -22.45 1.38
CA GLU A 402 -10.04 -23.01 0.44
C GLU A 402 -11.44 -23.06 1.05
N GLU A 403 -11.56 -23.51 2.32
CA GLU A 403 -12.83 -23.53 3.03
C GLU A 403 -13.42 -22.15 3.22
N GLY A 404 -12.60 -21.14 3.56
CA GLY A 404 -13.03 -19.75 3.71
C GLY A 404 -13.55 -19.15 2.39
N ILE A 405 -12.86 -19.44 1.28
CA ILE A 405 -13.26 -19.00 -0.06
C ILE A 405 -14.53 -19.72 -0.53
N ASP A 406 -14.65 -21.02 -0.27
CA ASP A 406 -15.85 -21.79 -0.60
C ASP A 406 -17.06 -21.34 0.24
N TRP A 407 -16.82 -20.92 1.48
CA TRP A 407 -17.87 -20.29 2.29
C TRP A 407 -18.36 -18.99 1.66
N LEU A 408 -17.47 -18.09 1.20
CA LEU A 408 -17.86 -16.88 0.47
C LEU A 408 -18.68 -17.22 -0.79
N ARG A 409 -18.24 -18.21 -1.57
CA ARG A 409 -18.97 -18.66 -2.77
C ARG A 409 -20.39 -19.17 -2.44
N LYS A 410 -20.54 -19.91 -1.33
CA LYS A 410 -21.86 -20.38 -0.86
C LYS A 410 -22.76 -19.21 -0.44
N MET A 411 -22.20 -18.19 0.26
CA MET A 411 -22.97 -17.01 0.63
C MET A 411 -23.42 -16.23 -0.61
N ALA A 412 -22.55 -16.06 -1.58
CA ALA A 412 -22.89 -15.44 -2.86
C ALA A 412 -24.00 -16.21 -3.62
N ALA A 413 -23.95 -17.55 -3.62
CA ALA A 413 -24.94 -18.40 -4.28
C ALA A 413 -26.35 -18.25 -3.68
N ILE A 414 -26.47 -17.89 -2.41
CA ILE A 414 -27.76 -17.58 -1.76
C ILE A 414 -28.11 -16.07 -1.83
N GLY A 415 -27.38 -15.31 -2.63
CA GLY A 415 -27.68 -13.91 -2.94
C GLY A 415 -27.23 -12.92 -1.87
N GLU A 416 -26.20 -13.24 -1.06
CA GLU A 416 -25.61 -12.27 -0.16
C GLU A 416 -24.49 -11.47 -0.86
N PRO A 417 -24.39 -10.14 -0.67
CA PRO A 417 -23.21 -9.37 -1.06
C PRO A 417 -22.02 -9.80 -0.19
N ILE A 418 -20.89 -10.06 -0.82
CA ILE A 418 -19.74 -10.70 -0.18
C ILE A 418 -18.54 -9.77 -0.10
N ALA A 419 -17.77 -9.88 1.01
CA ALA A 419 -16.54 -9.14 1.19
C ALA A 419 -15.47 -9.95 1.93
N ALA A 420 -14.20 -9.54 1.80
CA ALA A 420 -13.10 -10.07 2.58
C ALA A 420 -12.17 -8.94 3.04
N THR A 421 -11.74 -8.98 4.32
CA THR A 421 -10.87 -7.96 4.91
C THR A 421 -10.13 -8.46 6.16
N GLY A 422 -9.23 -7.64 6.72
CA GLY A 422 -8.51 -7.87 7.96
C GLY A 422 -6.99 -7.96 7.80
N SER A 423 -6.48 -8.22 6.60
CA SER A 423 -5.05 -8.14 6.28
C SER A 423 -4.79 -8.16 4.78
N MET A 424 -3.67 -7.57 4.37
CA MET A 424 -3.19 -7.71 2.98
C MET A 424 -2.92 -9.17 2.60
N TYR A 425 -2.53 -10.01 3.56
CA TYR A 425 -2.32 -11.45 3.31
C TYR A 425 -3.61 -12.16 2.94
N LEU A 426 -4.71 -11.91 3.69
CA LEU A 426 -6.02 -12.45 3.33
C LEU A 426 -6.45 -11.93 1.95
N ALA A 427 -6.32 -10.62 1.73
CA ALA A 427 -6.69 -10.02 0.46
C ALA A 427 -5.93 -10.67 -0.72
N GLY A 428 -4.64 -10.93 -0.59
CA GLY A 428 -3.84 -11.64 -1.59
C GLY A 428 -4.34 -13.06 -1.85
N MET A 429 -4.55 -13.85 -0.79
CA MET A 429 -5.05 -15.22 -0.92
C MET A 429 -6.43 -15.28 -1.59
N VAL A 430 -7.34 -14.43 -1.16
CA VAL A 430 -8.70 -14.38 -1.73
C VAL A 430 -8.65 -13.94 -3.19
N ARG A 431 -7.88 -12.88 -3.52
CA ARG A 431 -7.75 -12.39 -4.88
C ARG A 431 -7.21 -13.44 -5.84
N GLN A 432 -6.14 -14.13 -5.43
CA GLN A 432 -5.51 -15.20 -6.23
C GLN A 432 -6.48 -16.35 -6.50
N ALA A 433 -7.31 -16.74 -5.53
CA ALA A 433 -8.24 -17.84 -5.67
C ALA A 433 -9.57 -17.44 -6.33
N TRP A 434 -9.89 -16.12 -6.37
CA TRP A 434 -11.13 -15.61 -6.96
C TRP A 434 -10.99 -15.33 -8.45
N LEU A 435 -9.85 -14.81 -8.87
CA LEU A 435 -9.58 -14.51 -10.27
C LEU A 435 -9.12 -15.78 -11.02
N PRO A 436 -9.48 -15.92 -12.31
CA PRO A 436 -8.89 -16.95 -13.15
C PRO A 436 -7.37 -16.80 -13.22
N ALA A 437 -6.65 -17.92 -13.37
CA ALA A 437 -5.18 -17.93 -13.41
C ALA A 437 -4.56 -17.02 -14.50
N SER A 438 -5.35 -16.56 -15.47
CA SER A 438 -4.94 -15.59 -16.50
C SER A 438 -5.06 -14.13 -16.08
N GLN A 439 -5.65 -13.84 -14.90
CA GLN A 439 -5.91 -12.49 -14.37
C GLN A 439 -5.43 -12.30 -12.92
N ALA A 440 -4.90 -13.37 -12.32
CA ALA A 440 -4.40 -13.39 -10.94
C ALA A 440 -2.94 -12.86 -10.84
#